data_40a0c2bb4e67b6bd3838194d11851ba1
#
_entry.id   40a0c2bb4e67b6bd3838194d11851ba1
#
_cell.length_a   1.000
_cell.length_b   1.000
_cell.length_c   1.000
_cell.angle_alpha   90.00
_cell.angle_beta   90.00
_cell.angle_gamma   90.00
#
_symmetry.space_group_name_H-M   'P 1'
#
loop_
_entity.id
_entity.type
_entity.pdbx_description
1 polymer ?
#
loop_
_entity_poly.entity_id
_entity_poly.type
_entity_poly.pdbx_seq_one_letter_code
_entity_poly.pdbx_strand_id
1 'polypeptide(L)'
;MEALIPKNCRTKKTVFHCSLNPHPDEKLSDEILTQIAKEYMEALGYGNQPYIVFKHNDITREHIHIVSLRVDSKGRKISDKFEKRRSKKITDALERKYGLIPSSKIADKVMNETPKIDTTRGNIKEQVASILRMVLKHYCFCSLGELNAILSAYNLAVEEVKTEFRGRKYDGLVYVPTDGKGNKAGTPIHASDIGRGVGYTAVQNRMQKSKQNVKPLIPTVRNKVLQTMRTSPNTEKELRQRLEEQGLRVVIRKNESGRIYGITFIDDEQGVALNGSRLGKGYAANVFNGYFSNPTRNPFLDETLYGNLSARLEQSATVQPSQQNTEENDNLIDELFEDMADGLFLPTGNDDWKETAWQRKLRRQNKVNLRRWKR
;
A
#
# COMPACT_ATOMS: atom_id res chain seq x y z
N MET A 1 -29.17 18.40 -10.51
CA MET A 1 -27.99 19.09 -9.93
C MET A 1 -27.51 20.27 -10.76
N GLU A 2 -27.31 20.14 -12.07
CA GLU A 2 -26.83 21.25 -12.92
C GLU A 2 -27.72 22.49 -12.88
N ALA A 3 -29.04 22.33 -12.83
CA ALA A 3 -30.00 23.44 -12.72
C ALA A 3 -29.90 24.26 -11.42
N LEU A 4 -29.20 23.72 -10.41
CA LEU A 4 -28.97 24.40 -9.12
C LEU A 4 -27.65 25.16 -9.07
N ILE A 5 -26.85 25.12 -10.13
CA ILE A 5 -25.58 25.84 -10.20
C ILE A 5 -25.86 27.30 -10.56
N PRO A 6 -25.42 28.26 -9.71
CA PRO A 6 -25.63 29.70 -10.03
C PRO A 6 -24.92 30.12 -11.33
N LYS A 7 -25.56 30.97 -12.11
CA LYS A 7 -25.02 31.46 -13.40
C LYS A 7 -23.69 32.19 -13.28
N ASN A 8 -23.40 32.77 -12.13
CA ASN A 8 -22.18 33.51 -11.82
C ASN A 8 -21.04 32.59 -11.25
N CYS A 9 -21.21 31.27 -11.28
CA CYS A 9 -20.23 30.32 -10.73
C CYS A 9 -18.97 30.30 -11.59
N ARG A 10 -17.79 30.57 -10.95
CA ARG A 10 -16.47 30.50 -11.57
C ARG A 10 -15.78 29.15 -11.38
N THR A 11 -16.34 28.28 -10.56
CA THR A 11 -15.76 26.98 -10.22
C THR A 11 -15.92 25.99 -11.37
N LYS A 12 -14.83 25.42 -11.86
CA LYS A 12 -14.85 24.45 -12.98
C LYS A 12 -15.34 23.06 -12.57
N LYS A 13 -15.07 22.62 -11.35
CA LYS A 13 -15.50 21.33 -10.80
C LYS A 13 -16.62 21.59 -9.79
N THR A 14 -17.84 21.64 -10.25
CA THR A 14 -19.03 22.00 -9.45
C THR A 14 -19.69 20.83 -8.74
N VAL A 15 -19.41 19.60 -9.16
CA VAL A 15 -19.99 18.39 -8.57
C VAL A 15 -19.08 17.82 -7.51
N PHE A 16 -19.64 17.50 -6.36
CA PHE A 16 -19.06 16.67 -5.31
C PHE A 16 -19.62 15.27 -5.47
N HIS A 17 -18.76 14.25 -5.41
CA HIS A 17 -19.14 12.86 -5.39
C HIS A 17 -18.22 12.10 -4.44
N CYS A 18 -18.79 11.32 -3.54
CA CYS A 18 -18.06 10.39 -2.70
C CYS A 18 -18.82 9.07 -2.54
N SER A 19 -18.11 8.02 -2.14
CA SER A 19 -18.68 6.73 -1.78
C SER A 19 -18.31 6.40 -0.33
N LEU A 20 -19.29 5.98 0.47
CA LEU A 20 -19.08 5.43 1.81
C LEU A 20 -19.32 3.93 1.75
N ASN A 21 -18.31 3.18 2.18
CA ASN A 21 -18.25 1.73 2.02
C ASN A 21 -18.09 1.07 3.39
N PRO A 22 -19.17 0.60 4.02
CA PRO A 22 -19.13 -0.22 5.23
C PRO A 22 -18.37 -1.53 5.01
N HIS A 23 -18.00 -2.21 6.10
CA HIS A 23 -17.37 -3.51 5.99
C HIS A 23 -18.32 -4.52 5.32
N PRO A 24 -17.85 -5.48 4.49
CA PRO A 24 -18.72 -6.46 3.83
C PRO A 24 -19.57 -7.30 4.77
N ASP A 25 -19.08 -7.55 5.99
CA ASP A 25 -19.78 -8.32 7.02
C ASP A 25 -20.83 -7.48 7.77
N GLU A 26 -20.90 -6.16 7.52
CA GLU A 26 -21.88 -5.25 8.10
C GLU A 26 -23.09 -5.09 7.20
N LYS A 27 -24.26 -5.41 7.75
CA LYS A 27 -25.55 -5.14 7.10
C LYS A 27 -26.22 -3.99 7.84
N LEU A 28 -26.20 -2.82 7.22
CA LEU A 28 -26.77 -1.61 7.77
C LEU A 28 -28.16 -1.36 7.18
N SER A 29 -29.11 -0.93 8.02
CA SER A 29 -30.43 -0.52 7.52
C SER A 29 -30.32 0.78 6.72
N ASP A 30 -31.32 1.04 5.87
CA ASP A 30 -31.36 2.26 5.04
C ASP A 30 -31.44 3.52 5.90
N GLU A 31 -32.08 3.43 7.08
CA GLU A 31 -32.15 4.53 8.05
C GLU A 31 -30.75 4.87 8.60
N ILE A 32 -29.98 3.84 8.99
CA ILE A 32 -28.61 4.03 9.50
C ILE A 32 -27.72 4.59 8.41
N LEU A 33 -27.76 4.05 7.19
CA LEU A 33 -26.99 4.55 6.05
C LEU A 33 -27.33 6.01 5.72
N THR A 34 -28.62 6.37 5.78
CA THR A 34 -29.08 7.74 5.57
C THR A 34 -28.59 8.67 6.67
N GLN A 35 -28.62 8.23 7.93
CA GLN A 35 -28.12 9.02 9.05
C GLN A 35 -26.61 9.23 8.97
N ILE A 36 -25.85 8.19 8.62
CA ILE A 36 -24.40 8.28 8.39
C ILE A 36 -24.10 9.27 7.26
N ALA A 37 -24.82 9.20 6.13
CA ALA A 37 -24.65 10.13 5.03
C ALA A 37 -24.90 11.59 5.44
N LYS A 38 -25.95 11.82 6.22
CA LYS A 38 -26.30 13.15 6.72
C LYS A 38 -25.20 13.73 7.61
N GLU A 39 -24.77 12.96 8.62
CA GLU A 39 -23.71 13.39 9.55
C GLU A 39 -22.37 13.60 8.83
N TYR A 40 -22.06 12.74 7.87
CA TYR A 40 -20.86 12.90 7.03
C TYR A 40 -20.89 14.22 6.25
N MET A 41 -22.01 14.52 5.60
CA MET A 41 -22.16 15.75 4.82
C MET A 41 -22.12 17.00 5.69
N GLU A 42 -22.74 16.97 6.87
CA GLU A 42 -22.68 18.06 7.84
C GLU A 42 -21.24 18.31 8.31
N ALA A 43 -20.53 17.26 8.75
CA ALA A 43 -19.18 17.36 9.25
C ALA A 43 -18.17 17.78 8.18
N LEU A 44 -18.39 17.41 6.90
CA LEU A 44 -17.55 17.79 5.78
C LEU A 44 -17.79 19.25 5.33
N GLY A 45 -18.89 19.89 5.81
CA GLY A 45 -19.27 21.26 5.49
C GLY A 45 -20.27 21.39 4.33
N TYR A 46 -20.94 20.30 3.99
CA TYR A 46 -21.97 20.24 2.94
C TYR A 46 -23.39 20.13 3.49
N GLY A 47 -23.61 20.29 4.81
CA GLY A 47 -24.92 20.11 5.44
C GLY A 47 -26.05 20.97 4.88
N ASN A 48 -25.73 22.19 4.39
CA ASN A 48 -26.68 23.09 3.75
C ASN A 48 -26.78 22.93 2.21
N GLN A 49 -26.10 21.93 1.65
CA GLN A 49 -26.13 21.68 0.22
C GLN A 49 -27.22 20.67 -0.16
N PRO A 50 -27.84 20.81 -1.33
CA PRO A 50 -28.66 19.73 -1.86
C PRO A 50 -27.77 18.54 -2.19
N TYR A 51 -28.13 17.36 -1.72
CA TYR A 51 -27.44 16.12 -2.07
C TYR A 51 -28.43 14.97 -2.29
N ILE A 52 -27.97 13.98 -3.04
CA ILE A 52 -28.72 12.74 -3.30
C ILE A 52 -27.85 11.60 -2.84
N VAL A 53 -28.43 10.64 -2.15
CA VAL A 53 -27.81 9.40 -1.70
C VAL A 53 -28.35 8.25 -2.53
N PHE A 54 -27.46 7.45 -3.12
CA PHE A 54 -27.82 6.24 -3.87
C PHE A 54 -27.24 5.04 -3.12
N LYS A 55 -28.05 4.04 -2.84
CA LYS A 55 -27.59 2.74 -2.35
C LYS A 55 -27.30 1.83 -3.54
N HIS A 56 -26.15 1.21 -3.53
CA HIS A 56 -25.70 0.27 -4.55
C HIS A 56 -25.42 -1.10 -3.94
N ASN A 57 -25.83 -2.14 -4.66
CA ASN A 57 -25.63 -3.55 -4.30
C ASN A 57 -24.97 -4.32 -5.47
N ASP A 58 -24.24 -3.61 -6.32
CA ASP A 58 -23.62 -4.12 -7.56
C ASP A 58 -22.29 -4.86 -7.31
N ILE A 59 -21.77 -4.79 -6.09
CA ILE A 59 -20.58 -5.49 -5.62
C ILE A 59 -20.93 -6.34 -4.39
N THR A 60 -20.00 -7.17 -3.94
CA THR A 60 -20.19 -8.08 -2.79
C THR A 60 -20.53 -7.40 -1.47
N ARG A 61 -20.53 -6.07 -1.41
CA ARG A 61 -20.87 -5.27 -0.23
C ARG A 61 -21.85 -4.14 -0.58
N GLU A 62 -22.72 -3.83 0.36
CA GLU A 62 -23.58 -2.64 0.27
C GLU A 62 -22.74 -1.38 0.44
N HIS A 63 -23.01 -0.37 -0.37
CA HIS A 63 -22.35 0.93 -0.26
C HIS A 63 -23.29 2.05 -0.72
N ILE A 64 -22.97 3.26 -0.30
CA ILE A 64 -23.74 4.43 -0.71
C ILE A 64 -22.85 5.42 -1.48
N HIS A 65 -23.44 6.00 -2.52
CA HIS A 65 -22.88 7.15 -3.22
C HIS A 65 -23.61 8.42 -2.83
N ILE A 66 -22.86 9.47 -2.55
CA ILE A 66 -23.40 10.80 -2.24
C ILE A 66 -22.97 11.76 -3.32
N VAL A 67 -23.95 12.40 -3.97
CA VAL A 67 -23.70 13.40 -5.01
C VAL A 67 -24.25 14.74 -4.55
N SER A 68 -23.43 15.80 -4.60
CA SER A 68 -23.78 17.15 -4.18
C SER A 68 -23.10 18.21 -5.04
N LEU A 69 -23.27 19.47 -4.69
CA LEU A 69 -22.60 20.60 -5.33
C LEU A 69 -21.48 21.16 -4.47
N ARG A 70 -20.33 21.44 -5.08
CA ARG A 70 -19.18 22.10 -4.45
C ARG A 70 -19.32 23.61 -4.32
N VAL A 71 -20.46 24.18 -4.71
CA VAL A 71 -20.73 25.60 -4.69
C VAL A 71 -22.02 25.88 -3.96
N ASP A 72 -22.01 26.94 -3.14
CA ASP A 72 -23.21 27.37 -2.42
C ASP A 72 -24.18 28.13 -3.36
N SER A 73 -25.33 28.51 -2.83
CA SER A 73 -26.35 29.28 -3.56
C SER A 73 -25.86 30.65 -4.07
N LYS A 74 -24.76 31.17 -3.54
CA LYS A 74 -24.11 32.42 -3.95
C LYS A 74 -22.99 32.21 -4.97
N GLY A 75 -22.75 30.95 -5.44
CA GLY A 75 -21.69 30.60 -6.38
C GLY A 75 -20.28 30.51 -5.76
N ARG A 76 -20.15 30.56 -4.43
CA ARG A 76 -18.88 30.43 -3.74
C ARG A 76 -18.55 28.95 -3.55
N LYS A 77 -17.29 28.61 -3.79
CA LYS A 77 -16.81 27.23 -3.62
C LYS A 77 -16.74 26.85 -2.14
N ILE A 78 -17.31 25.70 -1.78
CA ILE A 78 -17.09 25.06 -0.49
C ILE A 78 -15.65 24.58 -0.45
N SER A 79 -14.98 24.78 0.68
CA SER A 79 -13.55 24.46 0.84
C SER A 79 -13.31 22.95 0.66
N ASP A 80 -12.54 22.62 -0.36
CA ASP A 80 -11.99 21.27 -0.59
C ASP A 80 -10.57 21.11 -0.05
N LYS A 81 -10.07 22.11 0.72
CA LYS A 81 -8.74 22.06 1.33
C LYS A 81 -8.67 20.90 2.32
N PHE A 82 -7.70 20.01 2.07
CA PHE A 82 -7.52 18.77 2.85
C PHE A 82 -8.79 17.90 2.95
N GLU A 83 -9.62 17.88 1.91
CA GLU A 83 -10.92 17.19 1.92
C GLU A 83 -10.78 15.70 2.28
N LYS A 84 -9.81 14.98 1.72
CA LYS A 84 -9.54 13.57 2.03
C LYS A 84 -9.17 13.35 3.51
N ARG A 85 -8.28 14.19 4.05
CA ARG A 85 -7.88 14.09 5.47
C ARG A 85 -9.06 14.38 6.40
N ARG A 86 -9.88 15.37 6.07
CA ARG A 86 -11.12 15.67 6.80
C ARG A 86 -12.11 14.51 6.70
N SER A 87 -12.32 13.98 5.50
CA SER A 87 -13.16 12.83 5.25
C SER A 87 -12.73 11.62 6.09
N LYS A 88 -11.43 11.27 6.10
CA LYS A 88 -10.91 10.17 6.92
C LYS A 88 -11.20 10.36 8.42
N LYS A 89 -10.96 11.56 8.96
CA LYS A 89 -11.28 11.85 10.38
C LYS A 89 -12.76 11.71 10.69
N ILE A 90 -13.62 12.13 9.75
CA ILE A 90 -15.07 12.03 9.88
C ILE A 90 -15.50 10.56 9.85
N THR A 91 -15.01 9.77 8.89
CA THR A 91 -15.35 8.34 8.80
C THR A 91 -14.88 7.58 10.04
N ASP A 92 -13.67 7.85 10.57
CA ASP A 92 -13.18 7.23 11.80
C ASP A 92 -14.06 7.58 13.03
N ALA A 93 -14.61 8.79 13.08
CA ALA A 93 -15.53 9.20 14.14
C ALA A 93 -16.90 8.51 13.98
N LEU A 94 -17.40 8.37 12.75
CA LEU A 94 -18.66 7.68 12.45
C LEU A 94 -18.53 6.16 12.73
N GLU A 95 -17.42 5.52 12.32
CA GLU A 95 -17.15 4.11 12.64
C GLU A 95 -17.24 3.86 14.14
N ARG A 96 -16.62 4.73 14.96
CA ARG A 96 -16.69 4.62 16.43
C ARG A 96 -18.09 4.87 16.98
N LYS A 97 -18.80 5.88 16.46
CA LYS A 97 -20.12 6.28 16.91
C LYS A 97 -21.16 5.19 16.67
N TYR A 98 -21.12 4.55 15.51
CA TYR A 98 -22.05 3.52 15.10
C TYR A 98 -21.58 2.09 15.43
N GLY A 99 -20.42 1.93 16.11
CA GLY A 99 -19.86 0.64 16.47
C GLY A 99 -19.44 -0.21 15.27
N LEU A 100 -19.08 0.44 14.15
CA LEU A 100 -18.73 -0.23 12.92
C LEU A 100 -17.29 -0.79 12.99
N ILE A 101 -17.00 -1.76 12.13
CA ILE A 101 -15.67 -2.35 12.01
C ILE A 101 -14.73 -1.29 11.46
N PRO A 102 -13.70 -0.87 12.22
CA PRO A 102 -12.79 0.17 11.77
C PRO A 102 -12.09 -0.21 10.47
N SER A 103 -12.02 0.73 9.52
CA SER A 103 -11.32 0.54 8.26
C SER A 103 -9.82 0.23 8.44
N SER A 104 -9.22 0.62 9.57
CA SER A 104 -7.85 0.25 9.96
C SER A 104 -7.69 -1.26 10.18
N LYS A 105 -8.68 -1.94 10.79
CA LYS A 105 -8.66 -3.40 10.96
C LYS A 105 -8.82 -4.16 9.64
N ILE A 106 -9.44 -3.55 8.63
CA ILE A 106 -9.53 -4.11 7.27
C ILE A 106 -8.14 -4.15 6.62
N ALA A 107 -7.28 -3.18 6.92
CA ALA A 107 -5.93 -3.17 6.37
C ALA A 107 -5.13 -4.41 6.77
N ASP A 108 -5.25 -4.85 8.02
CA ASP A 108 -4.58 -6.06 8.53
C ASP A 108 -5.14 -7.34 7.88
N LYS A 109 -6.46 -7.39 7.64
CA LYS A 109 -7.11 -8.52 6.96
C LYS A 109 -6.79 -8.53 5.46
N VAL A 110 -6.74 -7.38 4.80
CA VAL A 110 -6.40 -7.24 3.38
C VAL A 110 -4.97 -7.70 3.10
N MET A 111 -4.03 -7.51 4.03
CA MET A 111 -2.66 -8.04 3.89
C MET A 111 -2.64 -9.58 3.82
N ASN A 112 -3.47 -10.24 4.62
CA ASN A 112 -3.56 -11.70 4.64
C ASN A 112 -4.41 -12.28 3.48
N GLU A 113 -5.30 -11.49 2.89
CA GLU A 113 -6.24 -11.90 1.85
C GLU A 113 -5.90 -11.35 0.46
N THR A 114 -4.83 -10.53 0.31
CA THR A 114 -4.43 -10.04 -1.02
C THR A 114 -4.01 -11.23 -1.89
N PRO A 115 -4.74 -11.52 -2.97
CA PRO A 115 -4.46 -12.69 -3.78
C PRO A 115 -3.10 -12.55 -4.47
N LYS A 116 -2.41 -13.67 -4.64
CA LYS A 116 -1.23 -13.75 -5.49
C LYS A 116 -1.63 -13.46 -6.93
N ILE A 117 -0.68 -12.97 -7.73
CA ILE A 117 -0.92 -12.78 -9.17
C ILE A 117 -1.30 -14.12 -9.78
N ASP A 118 -2.44 -14.10 -10.45
CA ASP A 118 -2.94 -15.19 -11.25
C ASP A 118 -2.85 -14.77 -12.72
N THR A 119 -1.87 -15.32 -13.44
CA THR A 119 -1.62 -15.02 -14.85
C THR A 119 -2.68 -15.61 -15.78
N THR A 120 -3.54 -16.52 -15.29
CA THR A 120 -4.64 -17.09 -16.06
C THR A 120 -5.88 -16.20 -16.07
N ARG A 121 -6.02 -15.32 -15.08
CA ARG A 121 -7.08 -14.31 -15.04
C ARG A 121 -6.66 -13.11 -15.88
N GLY A 122 -7.61 -12.51 -16.59
CA GLY A 122 -7.41 -11.21 -17.23
C GLY A 122 -7.00 -10.12 -16.23
N ASN A 123 -6.64 -8.94 -16.72
CA ASN A 123 -6.31 -7.77 -15.90
C ASN A 123 -5.05 -7.90 -15.02
N ILE A 124 -4.01 -8.57 -15.50
CA ILE A 124 -2.73 -8.69 -14.77
C ILE A 124 -2.20 -7.35 -14.33
N LYS A 125 -2.32 -6.30 -15.14
CA LYS A 125 -1.91 -4.93 -14.81
C LYS A 125 -2.62 -4.39 -13.57
N GLU A 126 -3.91 -4.66 -13.44
CA GLU A 126 -4.72 -4.22 -12.29
C GLU A 126 -4.36 -5.00 -11.03
N GLN A 127 -4.13 -6.31 -11.14
CA GLN A 127 -3.63 -7.14 -10.04
C GLN A 127 -2.29 -6.61 -9.54
N VAL A 128 -1.33 -6.32 -10.43
CA VAL A 128 -0.02 -5.75 -10.11
C VAL A 128 -0.18 -4.39 -9.43
N ALA A 129 -1.01 -3.51 -9.98
CA ALA A 129 -1.26 -2.19 -9.40
C ALA A 129 -1.87 -2.26 -7.99
N SER A 130 -2.77 -3.22 -7.75
CA SER A 130 -3.37 -3.45 -6.43
C SER A 130 -2.34 -3.90 -5.40
N ILE A 131 -1.52 -4.91 -5.76
CA ILE A 131 -0.44 -5.41 -4.89
C ILE A 131 0.58 -4.31 -4.58
N LEU A 132 1.02 -3.56 -5.60
CA LEU A 132 1.98 -2.47 -5.39
C LEU A 132 1.44 -1.37 -4.48
N ARG A 133 0.18 -1.01 -4.64
CA ARG A 133 -0.48 -0.02 -3.78
C ARG A 133 -0.50 -0.49 -2.33
N MET A 134 -0.89 -1.74 -2.09
CA MET A 134 -0.88 -2.34 -0.76
C MET A 134 0.53 -2.39 -0.18
N VAL A 135 1.52 -2.93 -0.92
CA VAL A 135 2.91 -3.06 -0.46
C VAL A 135 3.54 -1.70 -0.17
N LEU A 136 3.40 -0.73 -1.08
CA LEU A 136 3.95 0.61 -0.89
C LEU A 136 3.26 1.38 0.24
N LYS A 137 2.03 1.08 0.57
CA LYS A 137 1.32 1.69 1.69
C LYS A 137 1.78 1.12 3.04
N HIS A 138 1.89 -0.19 3.14
CA HIS A 138 2.03 -0.88 4.43
C HIS A 138 3.48 -1.22 4.81
N TYR A 139 4.40 -1.35 3.83
CA TYR A 139 5.76 -1.78 4.14
C TYR A 139 6.80 -0.68 4.05
N CYS A 140 7.73 -0.70 5.01
CA CYS A 140 9.00 0.02 4.97
C CYS A 140 10.11 -0.91 4.46
N PHE A 141 10.84 -0.45 3.44
CA PHE A 141 11.98 -1.15 2.84
C PHE A 141 13.02 -0.14 2.35
N CYS A 142 14.27 -0.49 2.32
CA CYS A 142 15.38 0.41 2.00
C CYS A 142 16.20 -0.01 0.79
N SER A 143 15.79 -1.06 0.09
CA SER A 143 16.45 -1.55 -1.14
C SER A 143 15.46 -2.29 -2.03
N LEU A 144 15.76 -2.38 -3.34
CA LEU A 144 14.98 -3.20 -4.27
C LEU A 144 14.99 -4.68 -3.89
N GLY A 145 16.07 -5.16 -3.24
CA GLY A 145 16.14 -6.53 -2.74
C GLY A 145 15.14 -6.81 -1.62
N GLU A 146 14.93 -5.84 -0.71
CA GLU A 146 13.91 -5.91 0.33
C GLU A 146 12.50 -5.81 -0.27
N LEU A 147 12.28 -4.91 -1.23
CA LEU A 147 11.02 -4.84 -1.97
C LEU A 147 10.71 -6.15 -2.69
N ASN A 148 11.67 -6.73 -3.41
CA ASN A 148 11.51 -8.03 -4.07
C ASN A 148 11.18 -9.16 -3.10
N ALA A 149 11.73 -9.14 -1.89
CA ALA A 149 11.40 -10.13 -0.88
C ALA A 149 9.92 -10.02 -0.45
N ILE A 150 9.37 -8.81 -0.33
CA ILE A 150 7.94 -8.62 -0.05
C ILE A 150 7.11 -9.09 -1.24
N LEU A 151 7.44 -8.65 -2.45
CA LEU A 151 6.68 -8.91 -3.67
C LEU A 151 6.65 -10.41 -4.04
N SER A 152 7.70 -11.17 -3.67
CA SER A 152 7.76 -12.61 -3.96
C SER A 152 6.61 -13.42 -3.33
N ALA A 153 6.05 -12.94 -2.21
CA ALA A 153 4.88 -13.56 -1.60
C ALA A 153 3.61 -13.46 -2.47
N TYR A 154 3.60 -12.51 -3.40
CA TYR A 154 2.47 -12.22 -4.30
C TYR A 154 2.73 -12.64 -5.75
N ASN A 155 3.73 -13.48 -6.01
CA ASN A 155 4.16 -13.86 -7.35
C ASN A 155 4.52 -12.66 -8.24
N LEU A 156 5.21 -11.69 -7.68
CA LEU A 156 5.66 -10.48 -8.35
C LEU A 156 7.13 -10.20 -8.06
N ALA A 157 7.85 -9.72 -9.05
CA ALA A 157 9.20 -9.21 -8.92
C ALA A 157 9.33 -7.83 -9.53
N VAL A 158 10.32 -7.04 -9.08
CA VAL A 158 10.68 -5.75 -9.66
C VAL A 158 12.12 -5.80 -10.16
N GLU A 159 12.35 -5.31 -11.37
CA GLU A 159 13.67 -5.22 -11.99
C GLU A 159 13.97 -3.75 -12.33
N GLU A 160 15.21 -3.34 -12.08
CA GLU A 160 15.72 -2.04 -12.52
C GLU A 160 16.18 -2.14 -13.97
N VAL A 161 15.69 -1.26 -14.82
CA VAL A 161 16.07 -1.17 -16.22
C VAL A 161 16.79 0.16 -16.45
N LYS A 162 18.00 0.09 -16.93
CA LYS A 162 18.80 1.25 -17.35
C LYS A 162 18.81 1.29 -18.88
N THR A 163 18.26 2.34 -19.45
CA THR A 163 18.23 2.55 -20.90
C THR A 163 18.83 3.89 -21.23
N GLU A 164 19.42 3.98 -22.43
CA GLU A 164 19.88 5.24 -22.99
C GLU A 164 19.09 5.53 -24.26
N PHE A 165 18.50 6.70 -24.32
CA PHE A 165 17.78 7.16 -25.50
C PHE A 165 18.18 8.59 -25.85
N ARG A 166 18.68 8.80 -27.07
CA ARG A 166 19.17 10.10 -27.58
C ARG A 166 20.21 10.74 -26.66
N GLY A 167 21.18 9.97 -26.14
CA GLY A 167 22.23 10.43 -25.26
C GLY A 167 21.79 10.76 -23.83
N ARG A 168 20.53 10.48 -23.46
CA ARG A 168 20.02 10.63 -22.10
C ARG A 168 19.83 9.26 -21.46
N LYS A 169 20.33 9.11 -20.24
CA LYS A 169 20.15 7.90 -19.43
C LYS A 169 18.80 7.96 -18.73
N TYR A 170 18.08 6.86 -18.77
CA TYR A 170 16.79 6.69 -18.11
C TYR A 170 16.87 5.48 -17.20
N ASP A 171 16.56 5.70 -15.91
CA ASP A 171 16.38 4.65 -14.94
C ASP A 171 14.88 4.36 -14.82
N GLY A 172 14.51 3.11 -15.00
CA GLY A 172 13.13 2.65 -14.97
C GLY A 172 12.96 1.43 -14.08
N LEU A 173 11.71 1.14 -13.70
CA LEU A 173 11.33 -0.11 -13.06
C LEU A 173 10.37 -0.88 -13.97
N VAL A 174 10.55 -2.20 -13.96
CA VAL A 174 9.66 -3.14 -14.64
C VAL A 174 9.20 -4.17 -13.60
N TYR A 175 7.91 -4.39 -13.56
CA TYR A 175 7.28 -5.38 -12.69
C TYR A 175 6.98 -6.65 -13.48
N VAL A 176 7.44 -7.77 -12.97
CA VAL A 176 7.40 -9.06 -13.68
C VAL A 176 6.59 -10.04 -12.85
N PRO A 177 5.45 -10.54 -13.38
CA PRO A 177 4.76 -11.68 -12.78
C PRO A 177 5.66 -12.89 -12.71
N THR A 178 5.63 -13.61 -11.57
CA THR A 178 6.43 -14.81 -11.34
C THR A 178 5.54 -15.99 -11.00
N ASP A 179 6.08 -17.20 -11.18
CA ASP A 179 5.46 -18.41 -10.65
C ASP A 179 5.75 -18.59 -9.15
N GLY A 180 5.17 -19.62 -8.54
CA GLY A 180 5.43 -19.93 -7.11
C GLY A 180 6.88 -20.32 -6.80
N LYS A 181 7.72 -20.51 -7.82
CA LYS A 181 9.16 -20.79 -7.70
C LYS A 181 10.03 -19.55 -7.95
N GLY A 182 9.43 -18.42 -8.32
CA GLY A 182 10.12 -17.16 -8.62
C GLY A 182 10.61 -17.03 -10.07
N ASN A 183 10.26 -17.95 -10.97
CA ASN A 183 10.59 -17.81 -12.39
C ASN A 183 9.61 -16.83 -13.06
N LYS A 184 10.07 -16.13 -14.10
CA LYS A 184 9.21 -15.21 -14.87
C LYS A 184 8.07 -16.00 -15.53
N ALA A 185 6.83 -15.61 -15.24
CA ALA A 185 5.62 -16.32 -15.66
C ALA A 185 4.65 -15.45 -16.48
N GLY A 186 5.06 -14.23 -16.86
CA GLY A 186 4.19 -13.32 -17.61
C GLY A 186 4.97 -12.20 -18.29
N THR A 187 4.24 -11.40 -19.06
CA THR A 187 4.82 -10.22 -19.74
C THR A 187 5.23 -9.16 -18.72
N PRO A 188 6.46 -8.66 -18.75
CA PRO A 188 6.90 -7.57 -17.92
C PRO A 188 6.07 -6.30 -18.17
N ILE A 189 5.71 -5.57 -17.09
CA ILE A 189 4.90 -4.37 -17.15
C ILE A 189 5.76 -3.19 -16.71
N HIS A 190 5.90 -2.18 -17.57
CA HIS A 190 6.64 -0.97 -17.21
C HIS A 190 5.93 -0.20 -16.10
N ALA A 191 6.69 0.34 -15.14
CA ALA A 191 6.13 1.13 -14.06
C ALA A 191 5.32 2.34 -14.56
N SER A 192 5.72 2.94 -15.69
CA SER A 192 4.98 4.03 -16.37
C SER A 192 3.56 3.63 -16.79
N ASP A 193 3.34 2.36 -17.12
CA ASP A 193 2.04 1.87 -17.55
C ASP A 193 1.10 1.61 -16.36
N ILE A 194 1.67 1.44 -15.16
CA ILE A 194 0.92 1.23 -13.92
C ILE A 194 0.57 2.59 -13.30
N GLY A 195 1.56 3.49 -13.16
CA GLY A 195 1.34 4.82 -12.63
C GLY A 195 2.60 5.48 -12.07
N ARG A 196 2.53 6.78 -11.80
CA ARG A 196 3.71 7.57 -11.34
C ARG A 196 4.22 7.14 -9.97
N GLY A 197 3.33 6.74 -9.06
CA GLY A 197 3.67 6.36 -7.67
C GLY A 197 4.50 5.08 -7.54
N VAL A 198 4.62 4.27 -8.59
CA VAL A 198 5.38 3.02 -8.63
C VAL A 198 6.63 3.08 -9.50
N GLY A 199 6.94 4.26 -10.06
CA GLY A 199 8.12 4.49 -10.89
C GLY A 199 9.42 4.57 -10.07
N TYR A 200 10.55 4.55 -10.78
CA TYR A 200 11.89 4.53 -10.18
C TYR A 200 12.08 5.62 -9.12
N THR A 201 11.82 6.88 -9.45
CA THR A 201 11.99 8.01 -8.53
C THR A 201 11.10 7.90 -7.30
N ALA A 202 9.84 7.48 -7.45
CA ALA A 202 8.91 7.33 -6.34
C ALA A 202 9.37 6.24 -5.36
N VAL A 203 9.79 5.08 -5.88
CA VAL A 203 10.32 3.96 -5.09
C VAL A 203 11.63 4.34 -4.40
N GLN A 204 12.54 5.05 -5.08
CA GLN A 204 13.79 5.55 -4.48
C GLN A 204 13.52 6.53 -3.33
N ASN A 205 12.60 7.48 -3.52
CA ASN A 205 12.20 8.42 -2.46
C ASN A 205 11.62 7.68 -1.26
N ARG A 206 10.80 6.64 -1.49
CA ARG A 206 10.28 5.82 -0.41
C ARG A 206 11.36 5.07 0.33
N MET A 207 12.32 4.45 -0.37
CA MET A 207 13.46 3.80 0.27
C MET A 207 14.26 4.75 1.16
N GLN A 208 14.46 6.00 0.73
CA GLN A 208 15.16 7.02 1.53
C GLN A 208 14.39 7.37 2.81
N LYS A 209 13.08 7.58 2.70
CA LYS A 209 12.22 7.86 3.87
C LYS A 209 12.17 6.67 4.82
N SER A 210 12.05 5.46 4.31
CA SER A 210 12.04 4.23 5.11
C SER A 210 13.31 4.05 5.96
N LYS A 211 14.47 4.60 5.55
CA LYS A 211 15.72 4.48 6.32
C LYS A 211 15.62 5.01 7.75
N GLN A 212 14.83 6.04 7.98
CA GLN A 212 14.60 6.57 9.33
C GLN A 212 13.60 5.70 10.10
N ASN A 213 12.52 5.28 9.44
CA ASN A 213 11.43 4.53 10.04
C ASN A 213 11.84 3.10 10.46
N VAL A 214 12.77 2.48 9.74
CA VAL A 214 13.22 1.11 10.06
C VAL A 214 14.23 1.07 11.22
N LYS A 215 14.93 2.16 11.54
CA LYS A 215 15.96 2.18 12.60
C LYS A 215 15.45 1.67 13.96
N PRO A 216 14.31 2.12 14.49
CA PRO A 216 13.78 1.65 15.76
C PRO A 216 13.32 0.19 15.73
N LEU A 217 13.02 -0.37 14.54
CA LEU A 217 12.52 -1.74 14.39
C LEU A 217 13.65 -2.78 14.26
N ILE A 218 14.87 -2.35 13.89
CA ILE A 218 16.02 -3.25 13.72
C ILE A 218 16.30 -4.09 14.98
N PRO A 219 16.33 -3.53 16.19
CA PRO A 219 16.58 -4.31 17.40
C PRO A 219 15.56 -5.42 17.62
N THR A 220 14.28 -5.11 17.43
CA THR A 220 13.17 -6.08 17.61
C THR A 220 13.29 -7.25 16.65
N VAL A 221 13.45 -6.97 15.34
CA VAL A 221 13.63 -8.03 14.33
C VAL A 221 14.90 -8.82 14.58
N ARG A 222 16.01 -8.15 14.94
CA ARG A 222 17.28 -8.80 15.29
C ARG A 222 17.11 -9.80 16.45
N ASN A 223 16.39 -9.41 17.49
CA ASN A 223 16.15 -10.28 18.65
C ASN A 223 15.34 -11.51 18.29
N LYS A 224 14.27 -11.37 17.55
CA LYS A 224 13.46 -12.49 17.06
C LYS A 224 14.34 -13.48 16.27
N VAL A 225 15.19 -12.97 15.36
CA VAL A 225 16.12 -13.80 14.57
C VAL A 225 17.16 -14.47 15.48
N LEU A 226 17.75 -13.73 16.42
CA LEU A 226 18.76 -14.28 17.34
C LEU A 226 18.17 -15.39 18.22
N GLN A 227 17.00 -15.16 18.81
CA GLN A 227 16.30 -16.18 19.62
C GLN A 227 16.03 -17.43 18.80
N THR A 228 15.54 -17.29 17.57
CA THR A 228 15.32 -18.43 16.68
C THR A 228 16.63 -19.16 16.36
N MET A 229 17.70 -18.46 16.03
CA MET A 229 19.00 -19.10 15.72
C MET A 229 19.65 -19.78 16.92
N ARG A 230 19.42 -19.30 18.14
CA ARG A 230 19.86 -19.96 19.38
C ARG A 230 19.22 -21.33 19.59
N THR A 231 18.07 -21.61 19.02
CA THR A 231 17.44 -22.93 19.02
C THR A 231 18.07 -23.90 18.03
N SER A 232 19.10 -23.48 17.30
CA SER A 232 19.90 -24.27 16.35
C SER A 232 19.06 -25.02 15.30
N PRO A 233 18.29 -24.31 14.44
CA PRO A 233 17.53 -24.95 13.37
C PRO A 233 18.46 -25.60 12.35
N ASN A 234 18.33 -26.91 12.11
CA ASN A 234 19.26 -27.68 11.27
C ASN A 234 19.03 -27.45 9.77
N THR A 235 17.85 -27.01 9.37
CA THR A 235 17.47 -26.82 7.98
C THR A 235 16.86 -25.45 7.76
N GLU A 236 16.91 -24.95 6.51
CA GLU A 236 16.21 -23.72 6.12
C GLU A 236 14.70 -23.83 6.31
N LYS A 237 14.12 -25.01 6.13
CA LYS A 237 12.69 -25.24 6.37
C LYS A 237 12.36 -25.06 7.84
N GLU A 238 13.16 -25.59 8.71
CA GLU A 238 13.01 -25.45 10.17
C GLU A 238 13.20 -23.98 10.60
N LEU A 239 14.20 -23.30 10.04
CA LEU A 239 14.39 -21.86 10.28
C LEU A 239 13.14 -21.06 9.88
N ARG A 240 12.56 -21.34 8.68
CA ARG A 240 11.33 -20.65 8.23
C ARG A 240 10.20 -20.87 9.20
N GLN A 241 9.95 -22.11 9.60
CA GLN A 241 8.88 -22.46 10.52
C GLN A 241 9.03 -21.74 11.86
N ARG A 242 10.22 -21.81 12.47
CA ARG A 242 10.49 -21.18 13.77
C ARG A 242 10.43 -19.65 13.73
N LEU A 243 10.83 -19.03 12.62
CA LEU A 243 10.67 -17.59 12.42
C LEU A 243 9.21 -17.21 12.26
N GLU A 244 8.41 -18.02 11.56
CA GLU A 244 6.98 -17.82 11.39
C GLU A 244 6.23 -17.86 12.72
N GLU A 245 6.63 -18.75 13.64
CA GLU A 245 6.15 -18.80 15.03
C GLU A 245 6.47 -17.52 15.81
N GLN A 246 7.54 -16.78 15.42
CA GLN A 246 7.91 -15.47 15.97
C GLN A 246 7.28 -14.29 15.20
N GLY A 247 6.38 -14.55 14.23
CA GLY A 247 5.76 -13.54 13.38
C GLY A 247 6.72 -12.96 12.33
N LEU A 248 7.78 -13.69 11.96
CA LEU A 248 8.72 -13.28 10.91
C LEU A 248 8.68 -14.23 9.72
N ARG A 249 8.48 -13.69 8.53
CA ARG A 249 8.76 -14.42 7.28
C ARG A 249 10.22 -14.22 6.87
N VAL A 250 10.84 -15.25 6.29
CA VAL A 250 12.19 -15.15 5.75
C VAL A 250 12.23 -15.54 4.27
N VAL A 251 12.89 -14.71 3.48
CA VAL A 251 13.16 -14.96 2.06
C VAL A 251 14.67 -15.22 1.90
N ILE A 252 15.02 -16.44 1.52
CA ILE A 252 16.38 -16.88 1.25
C ILE A 252 16.58 -16.97 -0.24
N ARG A 253 17.60 -16.29 -0.76
CA ARG A 253 17.95 -16.27 -2.18
C ARG A 253 19.23 -17.05 -2.38
N LYS A 254 19.19 -17.99 -3.32
CA LYS A 254 20.31 -18.86 -3.68
C LYS A 254 20.69 -18.63 -5.14
N ASN A 255 21.98 -18.81 -5.43
CA ASN A 255 22.45 -18.90 -6.81
C ASN A 255 22.30 -20.35 -7.35
N GLU A 256 22.65 -20.57 -8.61
CA GLU A 256 22.59 -21.89 -9.27
C GLU A 256 23.40 -22.98 -8.56
N SER A 257 24.48 -22.59 -7.85
CA SER A 257 25.28 -23.52 -7.03
C SER A 257 24.68 -23.82 -5.66
N GLY A 258 23.47 -23.32 -5.36
CA GLY A 258 22.79 -23.50 -4.07
C GLY A 258 23.32 -22.60 -2.93
N ARG A 259 24.30 -21.75 -3.19
CA ARG A 259 24.86 -20.84 -2.18
C ARG A 259 23.87 -19.72 -1.87
N ILE A 260 23.67 -19.47 -0.56
CA ILE A 260 22.86 -18.35 -0.07
C ILE A 260 23.63 -17.04 -0.29
N TYR A 261 23.12 -16.18 -1.19
CA TYR A 261 23.68 -14.85 -1.44
C TYR A 261 22.83 -13.71 -0.86
N GLY A 262 21.59 -13.98 -0.47
CA GLY A 262 20.69 -13.01 0.12
C GLY A 262 19.76 -13.64 1.14
N ILE A 263 19.54 -12.93 2.23
CA ILE A 263 18.54 -13.28 3.24
C ILE A 263 17.82 -12.00 3.66
N THR A 264 16.50 -12.05 3.69
CA THR A 264 15.64 -10.92 4.05
C THR A 264 14.58 -11.38 5.03
N PHE A 265 14.45 -10.68 6.14
CA PHE A 265 13.46 -10.93 7.18
C PHE A 265 12.34 -9.91 7.03
N ILE A 266 11.09 -10.37 7.10
CA ILE A 266 9.88 -9.55 6.92
C ILE A 266 9.02 -9.74 8.16
N ASP A 267 8.74 -8.63 8.83
CA ASP A 267 7.78 -8.56 9.92
C ASP A 267 6.52 -7.93 9.37
N ASP A 268 5.50 -8.76 9.16
CA ASP A 268 4.24 -8.31 8.53
C ASP A 268 3.41 -7.45 9.49
N GLU A 269 3.51 -7.69 10.79
CA GLU A 269 2.83 -6.89 11.81
C GLU A 269 3.39 -5.46 11.88
N GLN A 270 4.72 -5.35 11.84
CA GLN A 270 5.40 -4.04 11.86
C GLN A 270 5.52 -3.41 10.47
N GLY A 271 5.12 -4.12 9.41
CA GLY A 271 5.21 -3.66 8.04
C GLY A 271 6.65 -3.35 7.61
N VAL A 272 7.63 -4.20 7.93
CA VAL A 272 9.03 -3.94 7.61
C VAL A 272 9.73 -5.14 6.97
N ALA A 273 10.58 -4.87 5.98
CA ALA A 273 11.48 -5.85 5.39
C ALA A 273 12.94 -5.41 5.54
N LEU A 274 13.76 -6.27 6.11
CA LEU A 274 15.16 -5.99 6.43
C LEU A 274 16.07 -7.09 5.89
N ASN A 275 17.03 -6.70 5.05
CA ASN A 275 18.10 -7.62 4.68
C ASN A 275 18.93 -8.00 5.93
N GLY A 276 19.41 -9.23 5.99
CA GLY A 276 20.21 -9.71 7.11
C GLY A 276 21.42 -8.82 7.42
N SER A 277 22.10 -8.28 6.40
CA SER A 277 23.22 -7.33 6.57
C SER A 277 22.81 -6.03 7.30
N ARG A 278 21.54 -5.63 7.23
CA ARG A 278 21.01 -4.48 7.96
C ARG A 278 20.80 -4.76 9.44
N LEU A 279 20.55 -6.01 9.80
CA LEU A 279 20.53 -6.45 11.20
C LEU A 279 21.92 -6.47 11.83
N GLY A 280 22.96 -6.52 11.03
CA GLY A 280 24.37 -6.54 11.44
C GLY A 280 25.20 -7.55 10.65
N LYS A 281 26.54 -7.44 10.75
CA LYS A 281 27.46 -8.33 10.02
C LYS A 281 27.21 -9.81 10.34
N GLY A 282 26.88 -10.14 11.59
CA GLY A 282 26.59 -11.51 12.03
C GLY A 282 25.29 -12.10 11.47
N TYR A 283 24.45 -11.30 10.82
CA TYR A 283 23.20 -11.72 10.20
C TYR A 283 23.23 -11.68 8.67
N ALA A 284 24.41 -11.45 8.08
CA ALA A 284 24.58 -11.44 6.64
C ALA A 284 24.40 -12.84 6.02
N ALA A 285 24.00 -12.90 4.77
CA ALA A 285 23.73 -14.16 4.05
C ALA A 285 24.88 -15.20 4.14
N ASN A 286 26.13 -14.73 4.13
CA ASN A 286 27.30 -15.62 4.26
C ASN A 286 27.34 -16.36 5.58
N VAL A 287 26.88 -15.76 6.68
CA VAL A 287 26.84 -16.41 8.01
C VAL A 287 25.83 -17.56 7.99
N PHE A 288 24.65 -17.33 7.42
CA PHE A 288 23.64 -18.39 7.26
C PHE A 288 24.10 -19.47 6.27
N ASN A 289 24.78 -19.07 5.18
CA ASN A 289 25.35 -20.04 4.25
C ASN A 289 26.38 -20.94 4.96
N GLY A 290 27.30 -20.38 5.75
CA GLY A 290 28.26 -21.13 6.53
C GLY A 290 27.61 -22.05 7.57
N TYR A 291 26.57 -21.54 8.25
CA TYR A 291 25.84 -22.31 9.24
C TYR A 291 25.13 -23.53 8.64
N PHE A 292 24.40 -23.39 7.56
CA PHE A 292 23.71 -24.51 6.92
C PHE A 292 24.63 -25.46 6.16
N SER A 293 25.84 -25.01 5.80
CA SER A 293 26.88 -25.91 5.26
C SER A 293 27.57 -26.75 6.36
N ASN A 294 27.61 -26.24 7.59
CA ASN A 294 28.17 -26.95 8.75
C ASN A 294 27.37 -26.61 10.04
N PRO A 295 26.23 -27.26 10.26
CA PRO A 295 25.34 -26.95 11.39
C PRO A 295 25.90 -27.26 12.76
N THR A 296 27.00 -28.01 12.85
CA THR A 296 27.65 -28.36 14.14
C THR A 296 28.24 -27.13 14.83
N ARG A 297 28.53 -26.07 14.13
CA ARG A 297 29.03 -24.81 14.67
C ARG A 297 27.98 -23.69 14.45
N ASN A 298 27.18 -23.46 15.50
CA ASN A 298 26.24 -22.34 15.48
C ASN A 298 26.93 -21.05 15.95
N PRO A 299 27.20 -20.09 15.03
CA PRO A 299 27.88 -18.85 15.40
C PRO A 299 27.01 -17.94 16.29
N PHE A 300 25.71 -18.14 16.34
CA PHE A 300 24.77 -17.33 17.13
C PHE A 300 24.75 -17.70 18.62
N LEU A 301 25.46 -18.78 19.01
CA LEU A 301 25.66 -19.17 20.40
C LEU A 301 26.90 -18.50 21.02
N ASP A 302 27.73 -17.82 20.22
CA ASP A 302 28.92 -17.14 20.67
C ASP A 302 28.56 -15.84 21.40
N GLU A 303 28.67 -15.85 22.73
CA GLU A 303 28.35 -14.73 23.60
C GLU A 303 29.22 -13.49 23.35
N THR A 304 30.44 -13.66 22.84
CA THR A 304 31.34 -12.54 22.53
C THR A 304 30.82 -11.67 21.39
N LEU A 305 30.11 -12.27 20.43
CA LEU A 305 29.54 -11.59 19.27
C LEU A 305 28.11 -11.06 19.52
N TYR A 306 27.33 -11.72 20.39
CA TYR A 306 25.90 -11.49 20.56
C TYR A 306 25.45 -11.18 22.00
N GLY A 307 26.28 -11.49 23.02
CA GLY A 307 25.93 -11.42 24.44
C GLY A 307 25.72 -9.97 24.96
N ASN A 308 26.45 -9.01 24.43
CA ASN A 308 26.33 -7.60 24.83
C ASN A 308 25.08 -6.89 24.26
N LEU A 309 24.31 -7.56 23.41
CA LEU A 309 23.11 -6.98 22.81
C LEU A 309 21.90 -6.97 23.77
N SER A 310 21.75 -8.02 24.59
CA SER A 310 20.63 -8.13 25.54
C SER A 310 20.65 -7.00 26.57
N ALA A 311 21.81 -6.69 27.14
CA ALA A 311 21.98 -5.65 28.14
C ALA A 311 21.76 -4.21 27.58
N ARG A 312 22.07 -3.99 26.29
CA ARG A 312 21.82 -2.69 25.65
C ARG A 312 20.37 -2.48 25.22
N LEU A 313 19.60 -3.55 25.06
CA LEU A 313 18.21 -3.49 24.59
C LEU A 313 17.21 -3.28 25.74
N GLU A 314 17.53 -3.74 26.94
CA GLU A 314 16.74 -3.42 28.14
C GLU A 314 16.78 -1.91 28.46
N GLN A 315 17.85 -1.21 28.10
CA GLN A 315 17.97 0.25 28.25
C GLN A 315 17.27 1.06 27.17
N SER A 316 16.96 0.48 26.00
CA SER A 316 16.26 1.19 24.90
C SER A 316 14.77 0.88 24.82
N ALA A 317 14.25 -0.10 25.55
CA ALA A 317 12.83 -0.45 25.59
C ALA A 317 11.94 0.56 26.37
N THR A 318 12.56 1.55 27.03
CA THR A 318 11.84 2.61 27.78
C THR A 318 11.48 3.84 26.95
N VAL A 319 11.80 3.85 25.67
CA VAL A 319 11.37 4.95 24.78
C VAL A 319 10.05 4.53 24.07
N GLN A 320 8.94 5.06 24.55
CA GLN A 320 7.64 4.94 23.89
C GLN A 320 7.74 5.49 22.46
N PRO A 321 7.21 4.79 21.45
CA PRO A 321 7.17 5.32 20.08
C PRO A 321 6.25 6.55 20.07
N SER A 322 6.81 7.70 19.74
CA SER A 322 6.03 8.92 19.53
C SER A 322 5.11 8.74 18.32
N GLN A 323 3.83 8.88 18.54
CA GLN A 323 2.74 8.75 17.53
C GLN A 323 2.77 9.81 16.40
N GLN A 324 3.80 10.64 16.34
CA GLN A 324 3.86 11.77 15.40
C GLN A 324 4.33 11.44 13.97
N ASN A 325 4.93 10.27 13.72
CA ASN A 325 5.53 9.95 12.41
C ASN A 325 4.62 9.21 11.44
N THR A 326 3.45 8.74 11.86
CA THR A 326 2.48 8.05 10.97
C THR A 326 1.67 9.03 10.12
N GLU A 327 1.38 10.23 10.63
CA GLU A 327 0.54 11.21 9.91
C GLU A 327 1.23 11.87 8.70
N GLU A 328 2.56 12.07 8.73
CA GLU A 328 3.29 12.63 7.58
C GLU A 328 3.51 11.62 6.44
N ASN A 329 3.62 10.33 6.78
CA ASN A 329 3.78 9.28 5.76
C ASN A 329 2.49 9.02 4.98
N ASP A 330 1.32 9.06 5.64
CA ASP A 330 0.03 8.89 5.00
C ASP A 330 -0.28 10.05 4.02
N ASN A 331 0.08 11.29 4.37
CA ASN A 331 -0.14 12.46 3.51
C ASN A 331 0.64 12.40 2.19
N LEU A 332 1.84 11.81 2.18
CA LEU A 332 2.70 11.75 0.99
C LEU A 332 2.35 10.58 0.07
N ILE A 333 1.82 9.52 0.64
CA ILE A 333 1.29 8.39 -0.15
C ILE A 333 0.00 8.84 -0.83
N ASP A 334 -0.85 9.56 -0.12
CA ASP A 334 -2.09 10.10 -0.67
C ASP A 334 -1.82 11.16 -1.76
N GLU A 335 -0.82 12.04 -1.62
CA GLU A 335 -0.40 12.97 -2.69
C GLU A 335 0.18 12.24 -3.92
N LEU A 336 0.99 11.20 -3.72
CA LEU A 336 1.53 10.40 -4.81
C LEU A 336 0.44 9.58 -5.53
N PHE A 337 -0.62 9.20 -4.82
CA PHE A 337 -1.76 8.49 -5.38
C PHE A 337 -2.87 9.44 -5.88
N GLU A 338 -2.90 10.72 -5.48
CA GLU A 338 -3.82 11.72 -6.07
C GLU A 338 -3.54 11.96 -7.56
N ASP A 339 -2.28 12.03 -7.94
CA ASP A 339 -1.88 12.11 -9.36
C ASP A 339 -2.21 10.81 -10.13
N MET A 340 -2.34 9.67 -9.44
CA MET A 340 -2.80 8.40 -10.02
C MET A 340 -4.33 8.34 -10.15
N ALA A 341 -5.07 9.05 -9.29
CA ALA A 341 -6.54 9.05 -9.31
C ALA A 341 -7.14 9.76 -10.53
N ASP A 342 -6.40 10.68 -11.15
CA ASP A 342 -6.83 11.27 -12.44
C ASP A 342 -6.65 10.32 -13.64
N GLY A 343 -6.01 9.16 -13.45
CA GLY A 343 -5.80 8.15 -14.49
C GLY A 343 -6.23 6.73 -14.16
N LEU A 344 -6.40 6.39 -12.88
CA LEU A 344 -6.64 5.02 -12.48
C LEU A 344 -7.52 4.92 -11.23
N PHE A 345 -8.80 5.25 -11.36
CA PHE A 345 -9.81 4.65 -10.51
C PHE A 345 -9.84 3.17 -10.83
N LEU A 346 -9.23 2.33 -10.00
CA LEU A 346 -9.44 0.91 -10.07
C LEU A 346 -10.74 0.58 -9.34
N PRO A 347 -11.72 0.02 -10.08
CA PRO A 347 -12.87 -0.60 -9.48
C PRO A 347 -12.42 -1.83 -8.69
N THR A 348 -12.80 -1.88 -7.44
CA THR A 348 -12.93 -3.15 -6.73
C THR A 348 -14.22 -3.81 -7.19
N GLY A 349 -14.24 -4.36 -8.40
CA GLY A 349 -15.42 -5.01 -8.98
C GLY A 349 -15.55 -4.74 -10.49
N ASN A 350 -16.03 -5.72 -11.20
CA ASN A 350 -16.02 -5.83 -12.68
C ASN A 350 -16.84 -4.76 -13.45
N ASP A 351 -17.51 -3.80 -12.80
CA ASP A 351 -18.45 -2.87 -13.46
C ASP A 351 -18.01 -1.40 -13.58
N ASP A 352 -17.01 -0.96 -12.81
CA ASP A 352 -16.52 0.43 -12.82
C ASP A 352 -15.75 0.82 -14.12
N TRP A 353 -15.31 -0.15 -14.93
CA TRP A 353 -14.70 0.17 -16.21
C TRP A 353 -15.70 0.80 -17.20
N LYS A 354 -17.00 0.44 -17.08
CA LYS A 354 -18.07 1.04 -17.89
C LYS A 354 -18.29 2.50 -17.51
N GLU A 355 -18.25 2.82 -16.22
CA GLU A 355 -18.39 4.20 -15.74
C GLU A 355 -17.19 5.07 -16.08
N THR A 356 -15.95 4.56 -15.95
CA THR A 356 -14.76 5.28 -16.43
C THR A 356 -14.71 5.42 -17.93
N ALA A 357 -15.19 4.44 -18.70
CA ALA A 357 -15.34 4.54 -20.16
C ALA A 357 -16.39 5.58 -20.53
N TRP A 358 -17.51 5.64 -19.80
CA TRP A 358 -18.57 6.64 -19.98
C TRP A 358 -18.08 8.06 -19.65
N GLN A 359 -17.37 8.25 -18.54
CA GLN A 359 -16.75 9.53 -18.17
C GLN A 359 -15.71 9.99 -19.19
N ARG A 360 -14.89 9.07 -19.75
CA ARG A 360 -13.97 9.39 -20.86
C ARG A 360 -14.72 9.79 -22.13
N LYS A 361 -15.84 9.16 -22.41
CA LYS A 361 -16.70 9.49 -23.54
C LYS A 361 -17.32 10.89 -23.39
N LEU A 362 -17.82 11.23 -22.19
CA LEU A 362 -18.32 12.58 -21.85
C LEU A 362 -17.23 13.65 -21.94
N ARG A 363 -16.01 13.39 -21.45
CA ARG A 363 -14.88 14.32 -21.57
C ARG A 363 -14.47 14.57 -23.03
N ARG A 364 -14.55 13.55 -23.90
CA ARG A 364 -14.31 13.70 -25.35
C ARG A 364 -15.41 14.51 -26.02
N GLN A 365 -16.66 14.28 -25.69
CA GLN A 365 -17.80 15.04 -26.22
C GLN A 365 -17.73 16.51 -25.80
N ASN A 366 -17.40 16.80 -24.55
CA ASN A 366 -17.24 18.18 -24.08
C ASN A 366 -16.03 18.90 -24.72
N LYS A 367 -14.93 18.22 -25.04
CA LYS A 367 -13.82 18.79 -25.80
C LYS A 367 -14.20 19.11 -27.25
N VAL A 368 -15.04 18.30 -27.87
CA VAL A 368 -15.53 18.54 -29.24
C VAL A 368 -16.50 19.74 -29.26
N ASN A 369 -17.39 19.83 -28.27
CA ASN A 369 -18.31 20.95 -28.15
C ASN A 369 -17.59 22.30 -27.89
N LEU A 370 -16.55 22.31 -27.03
CA LEU A 370 -15.73 23.52 -26.79
C LEU A 370 -14.94 23.98 -28.04
N ARG A 371 -14.60 23.07 -28.97
CA ARG A 371 -13.95 23.43 -30.23
C ARG A 371 -14.96 23.96 -31.27
N ARG A 372 -16.23 23.58 -31.18
CA ARG A 372 -17.29 24.08 -32.06
C ARG A 372 -17.75 25.49 -31.70
N TRP A 373 -17.53 25.96 -30.46
CA TRP A 373 -17.86 27.33 -30.01
C TRP A 373 -16.72 28.34 -30.18
N LYS A 374 -15.58 27.92 -30.71
CA LYS A 374 -14.41 28.77 -30.99
C LYS A 374 -14.15 28.99 -32.49
N ARG A 375 -15.15 28.71 -33.34
CA ARG A 375 -15.13 29.08 -34.76
C ARG A 375 -16.24 30.09 -35.08
#